data_fd92c51435a04d738cb2648ac9d4025b
#
_entry.id   fd92c51435a04d738cb2648ac9d4025b
#
_cell.length_a   1.000
_cell.length_b   1.000
_cell.length_c   1.000
_cell.angle_alpha   90.00
_cell.angle_beta   90.00
_cell.angle_gamma   90.00
#
_symmetry.space_group_name_H-M   'P 1'
#
loop_
_entity.id
_entity.type
_entity.pdbx_description
1 polymer ?
#
loop_
_entity_poly.entity_id
_entity_poly.type
_entity_poly.pdbx_seq_one_letter_code
_entity_poly.pdbx_strand_id
1 'polypeptide(L)'
;MLFNSYVFIFAFPPIVLLGFHLSSKYLSQTKVLLWLVVSSLFFYGWWNISYLVLITFSIGFNYIISYYLRSNKAKAALILGIFVNIAMLGYYKYANFFIENLNYISNSHYAIENIILPLAISFFTFQQITYLIDSYKGITKDHDFIHYCLFVTFFPQLIAGPIVHHKEMLPQFLKKENTGLKVNNLSIGLTIFLIGLFKKVVIADSMGALATPIFNLAEQGVEITMLEAWGAALAYSLQLYFDFSGYSDMAIGLARMFNIKLPVNFFSPYKSKNIIEFWRRWHITLSNFLKDYIYIPLGGSRNGKIKQLSNLLITMLIGGLWHGAGWTFIIWGGMHGLFLIINHLWLNWKERVVSSQYLDKTITKLIAWLITILALILSWVIFRAETLNGAITMYSAMIGFNGLSLPNSISTLAPALPSIFPDANIMTNGVGIFSEGSNDAKIIIACIIVLYFPNTLEWMHITKPALNMEHFFKKKYNYKLSYWEQSAKHARLMAMIAMIVILSLGDVSEFLYFQF
;
A
#
# COMPACT_ATOMS: atom_id res chain seq x y z
N MET A 1 -17.33 -4.53 -4.24
CA MET A 1 -17.57 -3.05 -4.39
C MET A 1 -16.25 -2.31 -4.23
N LEU A 2 -16.02 -1.27 -5.02
CA LEU A 2 -14.86 -0.38 -4.83
C LEU A 2 -15.24 0.78 -3.91
N PHE A 3 -14.32 1.23 -3.06
CA PHE A 3 -14.58 2.34 -2.11
C PHE A 3 -14.88 3.68 -2.80
N ASN A 4 -14.41 3.86 -4.04
CA ASN A 4 -14.65 5.03 -4.88
C ASN A 4 -15.88 4.87 -5.80
N SER A 5 -16.70 3.83 -5.65
CA SER A 5 -17.92 3.67 -6.44
C SER A 5 -19.13 4.39 -5.81
N TYR A 6 -20.04 4.88 -6.64
CA TYR A 6 -21.29 5.53 -6.19
C TYR A 6 -22.11 4.61 -5.26
N VAL A 7 -22.24 3.34 -5.62
CA VAL A 7 -22.99 2.36 -4.82
C VAL A 7 -22.36 2.19 -3.44
N PHE A 8 -21.03 2.16 -3.37
CA PHE A 8 -20.36 2.11 -2.08
C PHE A 8 -20.60 3.40 -1.28
N ILE A 9 -20.28 4.56 -1.84
CA ILE A 9 -20.30 5.82 -1.09
C ILE A 9 -21.70 6.17 -0.59
N PHE A 10 -22.72 6.03 -1.43
CA PHE A 10 -24.06 6.54 -1.15
C PHE A 10 -25.05 5.49 -0.64
N ALA A 11 -24.77 4.19 -0.79
CA ALA A 11 -25.69 3.15 -0.35
C ALA A 11 -25.11 2.24 0.73
N PHE A 12 -23.97 1.58 0.47
CA PHE A 12 -23.49 0.53 1.35
C PHE A 12 -23.11 0.99 2.78
N PRO A 13 -22.16 1.92 3.03
CA PRO A 13 -21.84 2.36 4.37
C PRO A 13 -23.00 3.03 5.10
N PRO A 14 -23.87 3.87 4.47
CA PRO A 14 -25.05 4.41 5.14
C PRO A 14 -26.01 3.32 5.64
N ILE A 15 -26.30 2.30 4.83
CA ILE A 15 -27.16 1.18 5.22
C ILE A 15 -26.52 0.37 6.36
N VAL A 16 -25.21 0.06 6.24
CA VAL A 16 -24.50 -0.70 7.27
C VAL A 16 -24.41 0.08 8.59
N LEU A 17 -24.17 1.38 8.55
CA LEU A 17 -24.15 2.24 9.74
C LEU A 17 -25.54 2.37 10.39
N LEU A 18 -26.60 2.50 9.60
CA LEU A 18 -27.96 2.51 10.12
C LEU A 18 -28.29 1.16 10.81
N GLY A 19 -28.00 0.05 10.16
CA GLY A 19 -28.18 -1.29 10.73
C GLY A 19 -27.32 -1.51 11.99
N PHE A 20 -26.08 -1.02 12.00
CA PHE A 20 -25.21 -1.03 13.18
C PHE A 20 -25.81 -0.21 14.34
N HIS A 21 -26.34 0.97 14.05
CA HIS A 21 -27.01 1.80 15.07
C HIS A 21 -28.26 1.13 15.62
N LEU A 22 -29.15 0.66 14.76
CA LEU A 22 -30.40 0.01 15.16
C LEU A 22 -30.14 -1.28 15.94
N SER A 23 -29.24 -2.14 15.44
CA SER A 23 -28.88 -3.37 16.13
C SER A 23 -28.25 -3.11 17.50
N SER A 24 -27.43 -2.07 17.64
CA SER A 24 -26.83 -1.71 18.93
C SER A 24 -27.84 -1.23 19.97
N LYS A 25 -28.96 -0.66 19.51
CA LYS A 25 -30.03 -0.13 20.38
C LYS A 25 -30.99 -1.25 20.85
N TYR A 26 -31.27 -2.22 20.00
CA TYR A 26 -32.32 -3.22 20.24
C TYR A 26 -31.84 -4.65 20.43
N LEU A 27 -30.55 -4.95 20.08
CA LEU A 27 -30.06 -6.32 20.06
C LEU A 27 -28.85 -6.50 20.99
N SER A 28 -28.46 -7.76 21.23
CA SER A 28 -27.25 -8.12 21.98
C SER A 28 -25.98 -7.80 21.18
N GLN A 29 -24.85 -7.61 21.87
CA GLN A 29 -23.56 -7.35 21.26
C GLN A 29 -23.19 -8.39 20.18
N THR A 30 -23.45 -9.67 20.42
CA THR A 30 -23.20 -10.75 19.46
C THR A 30 -23.96 -10.53 18.15
N LYS A 31 -25.21 -10.07 18.21
CA LYS A 31 -26.04 -9.79 17.02
C LYS A 31 -25.54 -8.55 16.28
N VAL A 32 -25.00 -7.55 16.98
CA VAL A 32 -24.34 -6.38 16.36
C VAL A 32 -23.09 -6.82 15.59
N LEU A 33 -22.27 -7.68 16.17
CA LEU A 33 -21.09 -8.22 15.47
C LEU A 33 -21.48 -9.09 14.29
N LEU A 34 -22.53 -9.90 14.41
CA LEU A 34 -23.07 -10.70 13.32
C LEU A 34 -23.55 -9.82 12.15
N TRP A 35 -24.20 -8.68 12.43
CA TRP A 35 -24.56 -7.70 11.41
C TRP A 35 -23.32 -7.22 10.63
N LEU A 36 -22.23 -6.90 11.32
CA LEU A 36 -20.99 -6.51 10.68
C LEU A 36 -20.34 -7.64 9.86
N VAL A 37 -20.39 -8.89 10.34
CA VAL A 37 -19.91 -10.06 9.59
C VAL A 37 -20.70 -10.24 8.31
N VAL A 38 -22.04 -10.24 8.40
CA VAL A 38 -22.93 -10.41 7.24
C VAL A 38 -22.72 -9.29 6.23
N SER A 39 -22.64 -8.04 6.69
CA SER A 39 -22.36 -6.88 5.82
C SER A 39 -20.98 -7.00 5.14
N SER A 40 -19.97 -7.50 5.85
CA SER A 40 -18.63 -7.70 5.30
C SER A 40 -18.58 -8.82 4.27
N LEU A 41 -19.28 -9.92 4.51
CA LEU A 41 -19.41 -11.00 3.52
C LEU A 41 -20.19 -10.55 2.29
N PHE A 42 -21.26 -9.77 2.48
CA PHE A 42 -21.97 -9.15 1.35
C PHE A 42 -21.06 -8.24 0.52
N PHE A 43 -20.27 -7.38 1.18
CA PHE A 43 -19.29 -6.51 0.52
C PHE A 43 -18.29 -7.32 -0.31
N TYR A 44 -17.78 -8.41 0.23
CA TYR A 44 -16.81 -9.28 -0.44
C TYR A 44 -17.43 -10.06 -1.60
N GLY A 45 -18.61 -10.65 -1.39
CA GLY A 45 -19.33 -11.42 -2.40
C GLY A 45 -19.90 -10.57 -3.54
N TRP A 46 -20.01 -9.24 -3.37
CA TRP A 46 -20.45 -8.34 -4.43
C TRP A 46 -19.58 -8.41 -5.68
N TRP A 47 -18.30 -8.66 -5.50
CA TRP A 47 -17.35 -8.80 -6.62
C TRP A 47 -17.55 -10.13 -7.37
N ASN A 48 -17.52 -11.23 -6.63
CA ASN A 48 -17.77 -12.57 -7.14
C ASN A 48 -18.27 -13.47 -5.99
N ILE A 49 -19.45 -14.03 -6.17
CA ILE A 49 -20.08 -14.86 -5.14
C ILE A 49 -19.29 -16.16 -4.86
N SER A 50 -18.55 -16.68 -5.87
CA SER A 50 -17.73 -17.89 -5.72
C SER A 50 -16.60 -17.68 -4.71
N TYR A 51 -16.14 -16.44 -4.51
CA TYR A 51 -15.10 -16.13 -3.52
C TYR A 51 -15.58 -16.27 -2.08
N LEU A 52 -16.92 -16.19 -1.84
CA LEU A 52 -17.49 -16.47 -0.51
C LEU A 52 -17.22 -17.90 -0.07
N VAL A 53 -17.27 -18.87 -0.98
CA VAL A 53 -16.97 -20.26 -0.67
C VAL A 53 -15.53 -20.41 -0.20
N LEU A 54 -14.60 -19.77 -0.92
CA LEU A 54 -13.17 -19.81 -0.59
C LEU A 54 -12.87 -19.18 0.78
N ILE A 55 -13.34 -17.96 1.01
CA ILE A 55 -13.06 -17.26 2.27
C ILE A 55 -13.74 -17.94 3.48
N THR A 56 -14.97 -18.44 3.33
CA THR A 56 -15.68 -19.14 4.40
C THR A 56 -15.04 -20.49 4.72
N PHE A 57 -14.61 -21.25 3.71
CA PHE A 57 -13.80 -22.45 3.91
C PHE A 57 -12.50 -22.12 4.65
N SER A 58 -11.76 -21.11 4.19
CA SER A 58 -10.51 -20.69 4.83
C SER A 58 -10.72 -20.28 6.30
N ILE A 59 -11.77 -19.51 6.61
CA ILE A 59 -12.11 -19.11 7.97
C ILE A 59 -12.41 -20.34 8.83
N GLY A 60 -13.30 -21.23 8.37
CA GLY A 60 -13.69 -22.42 9.12
C GLY A 60 -12.50 -23.35 9.40
N PHE A 61 -11.72 -23.65 8.37
CA PHE A 61 -10.51 -24.47 8.48
C PHE A 61 -9.51 -23.89 9.49
N ASN A 62 -9.13 -22.62 9.34
CA ASN A 62 -8.16 -22.00 10.23
C ASN A 62 -8.67 -21.83 11.66
N TYR A 63 -9.97 -21.59 11.86
CA TYR A 63 -10.56 -21.54 13.19
C TYR A 63 -10.46 -22.89 13.91
N ILE A 64 -10.80 -24.00 13.23
CA ILE A 64 -10.70 -25.36 13.78
C ILE A 64 -9.24 -25.69 14.14
N ILE A 65 -8.31 -25.44 13.23
CA ILE A 65 -6.87 -25.66 13.48
C ILE A 65 -6.41 -24.80 14.67
N SER A 66 -6.78 -23.53 14.72
CA SER A 66 -6.38 -22.63 15.82
C SER A 66 -6.93 -23.09 17.18
N TYR A 67 -8.17 -23.59 17.21
CA TYR A 67 -8.78 -24.16 18.42
C TYR A 67 -7.98 -25.37 18.92
N TYR A 68 -7.63 -26.29 18.00
CA TYR A 68 -6.80 -27.45 18.32
C TYR A 68 -5.40 -27.07 18.81
N LEU A 69 -4.76 -26.07 18.18
CA LEU A 69 -3.42 -25.59 18.56
C LEU A 69 -3.38 -24.98 19.97
N ARG A 70 -4.43 -24.31 20.40
CA ARG A 70 -4.50 -23.72 21.75
C ARG A 70 -4.52 -24.81 22.83
N SER A 71 -5.20 -25.92 22.58
CA SER A 71 -5.30 -27.03 23.53
C SER A 71 -4.07 -27.93 23.53
N ASN A 72 -3.58 -28.33 22.35
CA ASN A 72 -2.63 -29.42 22.22
C ASN A 72 -1.21 -28.99 21.80
N LYS A 73 -1.01 -27.74 21.35
CA LYS A 73 0.27 -27.23 20.82
C LYS A 73 0.95 -28.19 19.84
N ALA A 74 0.16 -28.85 18.99
CA ALA A 74 0.65 -29.85 18.05
C ALA A 74 1.37 -29.17 16.85
N LYS A 75 2.69 -29.35 16.75
CA LYS A 75 3.50 -28.79 15.65
C LYS A 75 3.02 -29.27 14.28
N ALA A 76 2.57 -30.53 14.17
CA ALA A 76 2.02 -31.08 12.92
C ALA A 76 0.77 -30.32 12.45
N ALA A 77 -0.14 -29.96 13.36
CA ALA A 77 -1.33 -29.18 13.04
C ALA A 77 -0.97 -27.74 12.61
N LEU A 78 0.05 -27.12 13.20
CA LEU A 78 0.58 -25.83 12.74
C LEU A 78 1.12 -25.93 11.32
N ILE A 79 1.95 -26.94 11.05
CA ILE A 79 2.52 -27.16 9.71
C ILE A 79 1.41 -27.38 8.68
N LEU A 80 0.41 -28.23 9.00
CA LEU A 80 -0.74 -28.46 8.13
C LEU A 80 -1.50 -27.15 7.85
N GLY A 81 -1.79 -26.36 8.90
CA GLY A 81 -2.48 -25.08 8.77
C GLY A 81 -1.74 -24.10 7.88
N ILE A 82 -0.43 -23.94 8.08
CA ILE A 82 0.41 -23.08 7.25
C ILE A 82 0.49 -23.62 5.81
N PHE A 83 0.66 -24.92 5.64
CA PHE A 83 0.75 -25.57 4.31
C PHE A 83 -0.52 -25.34 3.49
N VAL A 84 -1.72 -25.57 4.06
CA VAL A 84 -2.98 -25.35 3.33
C VAL A 84 -3.15 -23.88 2.93
N ASN A 85 -2.81 -22.92 3.80
CA ASN A 85 -2.85 -21.51 3.46
C ASN A 85 -1.88 -21.13 2.34
N ILE A 86 -0.63 -21.65 2.39
CA ILE A 86 0.38 -21.41 1.34
C ILE A 86 0.00 -22.13 0.05
N ALA A 87 -0.57 -23.34 0.12
CA ALA A 87 -1.00 -24.08 -1.06
C ALA A 87 -2.16 -23.38 -1.79
N MET A 88 -3.14 -22.87 -1.04
CA MET A 88 -4.22 -22.02 -1.61
C MET A 88 -3.64 -20.78 -2.31
N LEU A 89 -2.76 -20.05 -1.64
CA LEU A 89 -2.12 -18.88 -2.23
C LEU A 89 -1.26 -19.27 -3.43
N GLY A 90 -0.54 -20.38 -3.34
CA GLY A 90 0.28 -20.96 -4.42
C GLY A 90 -0.53 -21.28 -5.66
N TYR A 91 -1.68 -21.91 -5.49
CA TYR A 91 -2.56 -22.24 -6.60
C TYR A 91 -3.14 -20.99 -7.26
N TYR A 92 -3.77 -20.11 -6.50
CA TYR A 92 -4.47 -18.98 -7.08
C TYR A 92 -3.54 -17.85 -7.59
N LYS A 93 -2.38 -17.67 -6.98
CA LYS A 93 -1.48 -16.55 -7.32
C LYS A 93 -0.29 -16.97 -8.18
N TYR A 94 0.28 -18.15 -7.93
CA TYR A 94 1.59 -18.52 -8.51
C TYR A 94 1.54 -19.66 -9.54
N ALA A 95 0.41 -20.36 -9.71
CA ALA A 95 0.34 -21.48 -10.63
C ALA A 95 0.67 -21.09 -12.08
N ASN A 96 0.07 -20.02 -12.61
CA ASN A 96 0.34 -19.53 -13.96
C ASN A 96 1.82 -19.17 -14.14
N PHE A 97 2.39 -18.39 -13.21
CA PHE A 97 3.80 -18.02 -13.23
C PHE A 97 4.75 -19.25 -13.20
N PHE A 98 4.42 -20.25 -12.39
CA PHE A 98 5.20 -21.48 -12.32
C PHE A 98 5.18 -22.25 -13.64
N ILE A 99 4.00 -22.37 -14.26
CA ILE A 99 3.84 -23.09 -15.53
C ILE A 99 4.49 -22.34 -16.70
N GLU A 100 4.39 -21.03 -16.76
CA GLU A 100 5.09 -20.21 -17.74
C GLU A 100 6.60 -20.42 -17.69
N ASN A 101 7.18 -20.39 -16.47
CA ASN A 101 8.62 -20.67 -16.28
C ASN A 101 8.97 -22.12 -16.60
N LEU A 102 8.11 -23.10 -16.25
CA LEU A 102 8.33 -24.51 -16.59
C LEU A 102 8.32 -24.69 -18.11
N ASN A 103 7.36 -24.12 -18.81
CA ASN A 103 7.27 -24.16 -20.28
C ASN A 103 8.51 -23.55 -20.94
N TYR A 104 8.98 -22.42 -20.42
CA TYR A 104 10.21 -21.78 -20.91
C TYR A 104 11.45 -22.68 -20.75
N ILE A 105 11.63 -23.30 -19.57
CA ILE A 105 12.80 -24.14 -19.28
C ILE A 105 12.76 -25.50 -20.02
N SER A 106 11.56 -26.12 -20.06
CA SER A 106 11.42 -27.48 -20.63
C SER A 106 11.03 -27.46 -22.10
N ASN A 107 10.88 -26.29 -22.72
CA ASN A 107 10.37 -26.10 -24.09
C ASN A 107 9.05 -26.85 -24.34
N SER A 108 8.19 -26.87 -23.32
CA SER A 108 6.89 -27.55 -23.33
C SER A 108 5.77 -26.52 -23.46
N HIS A 109 4.54 -26.99 -23.72
CA HIS A 109 3.35 -26.17 -23.92
C HIS A 109 2.22 -26.61 -22.97
N TYR A 110 2.52 -26.76 -21.68
CA TYR A 110 1.46 -27.02 -20.70
C TYR A 110 0.53 -25.82 -20.63
N ALA A 111 -0.76 -26.04 -20.87
CA ALA A 111 -1.79 -25.03 -20.72
C ALA A 111 -2.53 -25.26 -19.40
N ILE A 112 -2.66 -24.21 -18.58
CA ILE A 112 -3.65 -24.16 -17.51
C ILE A 112 -4.67 -23.11 -17.90
N GLU A 113 -5.95 -23.35 -17.56
CA GLU A 113 -6.96 -22.31 -17.62
C GLU A 113 -6.51 -21.10 -16.80
N ASN A 114 -6.76 -19.92 -17.33
CA ASN A 114 -6.33 -18.68 -16.65
C ASN A 114 -7.00 -18.57 -15.28
N ILE A 115 -6.22 -18.80 -14.22
CA ILE A 115 -6.70 -18.77 -12.84
C ILE A 115 -6.84 -17.32 -12.43
N ILE A 116 -8.09 -16.90 -12.20
CA ILE A 116 -8.38 -15.54 -11.72
C ILE A 116 -8.04 -15.45 -10.24
N LEU A 117 -7.21 -14.48 -9.88
CA LEU A 117 -6.80 -14.25 -8.49
C LEU A 117 -7.99 -13.81 -7.63
N PRO A 118 -8.38 -14.56 -6.58
CA PRO A 118 -9.42 -14.12 -5.66
C PRO A 118 -9.00 -12.87 -4.91
N LEU A 119 -9.89 -11.89 -4.86
CA LEU A 119 -9.65 -10.63 -4.18
C LEU A 119 -9.23 -10.86 -2.72
N ALA A 120 -8.21 -10.13 -2.27
CA ALA A 120 -7.69 -10.17 -0.90
C ALA A 120 -7.09 -11.51 -0.41
N ILE A 121 -6.90 -12.52 -1.27
CA ILE A 121 -6.38 -13.82 -0.83
C ILE A 121 -5.03 -13.69 -0.11
N SER A 122 -4.13 -12.82 -0.58
CA SER A 122 -2.84 -12.56 0.07
C SER A 122 -2.98 -11.97 1.47
N PHE A 123 -3.96 -11.09 1.68
CA PHE A 123 -4.18 -10.42 2.97
C PHE A 123 -4.78 -11.35 4.01
N PHE A 124 -5.90 -12.01 3.71
CA PHE A 124 -6.51 -12.91 4.69
C PHE A 124 -5.66 -14.15 4.96
N THR A 125 -4.87 -14.62 3.98
CA THR A 125 -3.89 -15.70 4.18
C THR A 125 -2.84 -15.29 5.22
N PHE A 126 -2.27 -14.08 5.12
CA PHE A 126 -1.31 -13.59 6.09
C PHE A 126 -1.92 -13.44 7.49
N GLN A 127 -3.12 -12.86 7.59
CA GLN A 127 -3.81 -12.72 8.87
C GLN A 127 -4.04 -14.08 9.54
N GLN A 128 -4.43 -15.09 8.77
CA GLN A 128 -4.72 -16.42 9.30
C GLN A 128 -3.44 -17.18 9.67
N ILE A 129 -2.37 -17.10 8.88
CA ILE A 129 -1.07 -17.68 9.23
C ILE A 129 -0.54 -17.07 10.54
N THR A 130 -0.62 -15.74 10.71
CA THR A 130 -0.18 -15.11 11.97
C THR A 130 -1.02 -15.57 13.15
N TYR A 131 -2.34 -15.70 12.96
CA TYR A 131 -3.23 -16.20 14.00
C TYR A 131 -2.92 -17.64 14.41
N LEU A 132 -2.60 -18.55 13.45
CA LEU A 132 -2.19 -19.91 13.73
C LEU A 132 -0.86 -19.97 14.50
N ILE A 133 0.15 -19.20 14.06
CA ILE A 133 1.46 -19.13 14.72
C ILE A 133 1.31 -18.63 16.17
N ASP A 134 0.50 -17.60 16.37
CA ASP A 134 0.28 -17.04 17.71
C ASP A 134 -0.59 -17.93 18.60
N SER A 135 -1.51 -18.71 18.01
CA SER A 135 -2.26 -19.74 18.73
C SER A 135 -1.34 -20.86 19.23
N TYR A 136 -0.42 -21.33 18.38
CA TYR A 136 0.60 -22.30 18.75
C TYR A 136 1.52 -21.80 19.87
N LYS A 137 1.91 -20.51 19.81
CA LYS A 137 2.73 -19.86 20.85
C LYS A 137 1.97 -19.58 22.15
N GLY A 138 0.65 -19.80 22.21
CA GLY A 138 -0.19 -19.51 23.36
C GLY A 138 -0.42 -18.00 23.58
N ILE A 139 -0.27 -17.20 22.54
CA ILE A 139 -0.42 -15.74 22.59
C ILE A 139 -1.88 -15.33 22.36
N THR A 140 -2.65 -16.14 21.63
CA THR A 140 -4.08 -15.90 21.38
C THR A 140 -4.90 -16.30 22.60
N LYS A 141 -5.90 -15.46 22.95
CA LYS A 141 -6.92 -15.80 23.92
C LYS A 141 -8.06 -16.59 23.26
N ASP A 142 -8.92 -17.22 24.05
CA ASP A 142 -10.16 -17.80 23.53
C ASP A 142 -11.08 -16.70 23.01
N HIS A 143 -11.50 -16.86 21.76
CA HIS A 143 -12.45 -15.98 21.11
C HIS A 143 -13.51 -16.83 20.41
N ASP A 144 -14.75 -16.34 20.44
CA ASP A 144 -15.87 -16.94 19.73
C ASP A 144 -15.63 -16.90 18.21
N PHE A 145 -16.26 -17.83 17.51
CA PHE A 145 -16.19 -17.91 16.05
C PHE A 145 -16.61 -16.60 15.36
N ILE A 146 -17.63 -15.88 15.88
CA ILE A 146 -18.08 -14.60 15.32
C ILE A 146 -16.99 -13.52 15.41
N HIS A 147 -16.26 -13.44 16.53
CA HIS A 147 -15.14 -12.50 16.67
C HIS A 147 -14.02 -12.82 15.69
N TYR A 148 -13.72 -14.11 15.50
CA TYR A 148 -12.72 -14.54 14.53
C TYR A 148 -13.17 -14.26 13.09
N CYS A 149 -14.44 -14.56 12.74
CA CYS A 149 -15.00 -14.19 11.44
C CYS A 149 -14.86 -12.70 11.17
N LEU A 150 -15.25 -11.86 12.13
CA LEU A 150 -15.16 -10.41 11.97
C LEU A 150 -13.70 -9.94 11.85
N PHE A 151 -12.77 -10.52 12.60
CA PHE A 151 -11.35 -10.22 12.48
C PHE A 151 -10.83 -10.46 11.05
N VAL A 152 -11.26 -11.54 10.39
CA VAL A 152 -10.83 -11.85 9.02
C VAL A 152 -11.60 -11.03 7.99
N THR A 153 -12.92 -10.85 8.17
CA THR A 153 -13.80 -10.31 7.12
C THR A 153 -14.09 -8.81 7.22
N PHE A 154 -13.72 -8.13 8.30
CA PHE A 154 -14.11 -6.72 8.54
C PHE A 154 -13.86 -5.84 7.31
N PHE A 155 -14.94 -5.45 6.61
CA PHE A 155 -14.87 -4.89 5.27
C PHE A 155 -13.97 -3.63 5.12
N PRO A 156 -13.80 -2.75 6.12
CA PRO A 156 -12.91 -1.61 5.98
C PRO A 156 -11.45 -2.00 5.71
N GLN A 157 -11.00 -3.15 6.23
CA GLN A 157 -9.61 -3.60 6.09
C GLN A 157 -9.43 -4.75 5.10
N LEU A 158 -10.51 -5.50 4.77
CA LEU A 158 -10.43 -6.83 4.16
C LEU A 158 -9.64 -6.86 2.85
N ILE A 159 -9.87 -5.90 1.95
CA ILE A 159 -9.36 -5.98 0.57
C ILE A 159 -7.90 -5.52 0.47
N ALA A 160 -7.61 -4.27 0.80
CA ALA A 160 -6.27 -3.67 0.72
C ALA A 160 -6.01 -2.69 1.89
N GLY A 161 -6.73 -2.87 2.98
CA GLY A 161 -6.53 -2.08 4.20
C GLY A 161 -5.20 -2.42 4.89
N PRO A 162 -4.87 -1.73 5.98
CA PRO A 162 -3.72 -2.08 6.80
C PRO A 162 -3.79 -3.55 7.25
N ILE A 163 -2.70 -4.30 7.13
CA ILE A 163 -2.62 -5.68 7.66
C ILE A 163 -2.70 -5.60 9.18
N VAL A 164 -3.78 -6.14 9.72
CA VAL A 164 -4.07 -6.05 11.15
C VAL A 164 -3.64 -7.32 11.89
N HIS A 165 -3.27 -7.13 13.14
CA HIS A 165 -2.96 -8.22 14.05
C HIS A 165 -4.18 -8.49 14.97
N HIS A 166 -4.44 -9.76 15.28
CA HIS A 166 -5.56 -10.15 16.14
C HIS A 166 -5.52 -9.44 17.52
N LYS A 167 -4.33 -9.19 18.07
CA LYS A 167 -4.14 -8.44 19.33
C LYS A 167 -4.63 -6.99 19.26
N GLU A 168 -4.66 -6.40 18.07
CA GLU A 168 -5.11 -5.02 17.85
C GLU A 168 -6.61 -4.95 17.65
N MET A 169 -7.21 -5.95 17.00
CA MET A 169 -8.61 -5.91 16.56
C MET A 169 -9.56 -6.57 17.57
N LEU A 170 -9.27 -7.80 17.99
CA LEU A 170 -10.20 -8.58 18.83
C LEU A 170 -10.56 -7.87 20.15
N PRO A 171 -9.61 -7.23 20.88
CA PRO A 171 -9.97 -6.48 22.08
C PRO A 171 -10.93 -5.32 21.82
N GLN A 172 -10.93 -4.74 20.64
CA GLN A 172 -11.84 -3.65 20.29
C GLN A 172 -13.26 -4.16 19.99
N PHE A 173 -13.39 -5.32 19.36
CA PHE A 173 -14.69 -5.97 19.12
C PHE A 173 -15.36 -6.47 20.40
N LEU A 174 -14.57 -6.86 21.40
CA LEU A 174 -15.06 -7.32 22.70
C LEU A 174 -15.62 -6.18 23.57
N LYS A 175 -15.23 -4.94 23.31
CA LYS A 175 -15.67 -3.79 24.11
C LYS A 175 -17.11 -3.40 23.77
N LYS A 176 -18.03 -3.58 24.72
CA LYS A 176 -19.44 -3.16 24.57
C LYS A 176 -19.57 -1.66 24.26
N GLU A 177 -18.67 -0.83 24.78
CA GLU A 177 -18.64 0.61 24.52
C GLU A 177 -18.37 0.96 23.04
N ASN A 178 -17.85 0.04 22.24
CA ASN A 178 -17.63 0.23 20.81
C ASN A 178 -18.85 -0.14 19.96
N THR A 179 -19.91 -0.67 20.56
CA THR A 179 -21.17 -0.87 19.85
C THR A 179 -21.99 0.41 19.85
N GLY A 180 -22.62 0.72 18.71
CA GLY A 180 -23.45 1.91 18.54
C GLY A 180 -22.74 3.12 17.95
N LEU A 181 -23.53 4.00 17.38
CA LEU A 181 -23.04 5.15 16.63
C LEU A 181 -22.57 6.25 17.60
N LYS A 182 -21.34 6.72 17.41
CA LYS A 182 -20.74 7.85 18.14
C LYS A 182 -20.48 9.00 17.18
N VAL A 183 -21.18 10.11 17.34
CA VAL A 183 -21.10 11.29 16.45
C VAL A 183 -19.66 11.79 16.27
N ASN A 184 -18.88 11.82 17.35
CA ASN A 184 -17.48 12.22 17.29
C ASN A 184 -16.65 11.27 16.37
N ASN A 185 -16.83 9.97 16.51
CA ASN A 185 -16.12 8.97 15.68
C ASN A 185 -16.62 8.99 14.23
N LEU A 186 -17.92 9.28 14.02
CA LEU A 186 -18.48 9.43 12.69
C LEU A 186 -17.88 10.64 11.97
N SER A 187 -17.79 11.82 12.62
CA SER A 187 -17.20 13.01 12.00
C SER A 187 -15.71 12.87 11.71
N ILE A 188 -14.93 12.24 12.62
CA ILE A 188 -13.51 11.92 12.40
C ILE A 188 -13.38 10.94 11.23
N GLY A 189 -14.16 9.86 11.23
CA GLY A 189 -14.12 8.83 10.21
C GLY A 189 -14.49 9.35 8.83
N LEU A 190 -15.56 10.14 8.74
CA LEU A 190 -15.99 10.75 7.48
C LEU A 190 -14.94 11.72 6.92
N THR A 191 -14.31 12.54 7.78
CA THR A 191 -13.24 13.44 7.36
C THR A 191 -12.06 12.67 6.75
N ILE A 192 -11.59 11.61 7.43
CA ILE A 192 -10.47 10.80 6.94
C ILE A 192 -10.84 10.08 5.64
N PHE A 193 -12.06 9.55 5.56
CA PHE A 193 -12.58 8.89 4.36
C PHE A 193 -12.59 9.84 3.16
N LEU A 194 -13.11 11.05 3.33
CA LEU A 194 -13.17 12.06 2.27
C LEU A 194 -11.77 12.50 1.80
N ILE A 195 -10.81 12.67 2.72
CA ILE A 195 -9.43 12.98 2.34
C ILE A 195 -8.79 11.80 1.58
N GLY A 196 -9.03 10.57 2.03
CA GLY A 196 -8.56 9.37 1.34
C GLY A 196 -9.15 9.26 -0.07
N LEU A 197 -10.43 9.53 -0.21
CA LEU A 197 -11.13 9.52 -1.49
C LEU A 197 -10.61 10.64 -2.42
N PHE A 198 -10.34 11.83 -1.90
CA PHE A 198 -9.70 12.92 -2.65
C PHE A 198 -8.31 12.51 -3.15
N LYS A 199 -7.49 11.89 -2.31
CA LYS A 199 -6.18 11.37 -2.72
C LYS A 199 -6.28 10.39 -3.88
N LYS A 200 -7.27 9.47 -3.83
CA LYS A 200 -7.49 8.46 -4.86
C LYS A 200 -8.01 9.11 -6.14
N VAL A 201 -9.17 9.74 -6.08
CA VAL A 201 -9.92 10.15 -7.28
C VAL A 201 -9.30 11.38 -7.95
N VAL A 202 -8.83 12.36 -7.16
CA VAL A 202 -8.33 13.62 -7.72
C VAL A 202 -6.83 13.57 -8.02
N ILE A 203 -6.02 13.01 -7.11
CA ILE A 203 -4.57 13.06 -7.28
C ILE A 203 -4.06 11.79 -7.97
N ALA A 204 -4.34 10.59 -7.39
CA ALA A 204 -3.75 9.36 -7.89
C ALA A 204 -4.21 9.03 -9.32
N ASP A 205 -5.50 9.15 -9.61
CA ASP A 205 -6.05 8.84 -10.94
C ASP A 205 -5.52 9.81 -12.00
N SER A 206 -5.34 11.11 -11.65
CA SER A 206 -4.69 12.07 -12.53
C SER A 206 -3.22 11.72 -12.82
N MET A 207 -2.49 11.21 -11.83
CA MET A 207 -1.11 10.75 -12.03
C MET A 207 -1.07 9.46 -12.87
N GLY A 208 -2.02 8.56 -12.67
CA GLY A 208 -2.15 7.34 -13.45
C GLY A 208 -2.41 7.60 -14.94
N ALA A 209 -3.23 8.60 -15.25
CA ALA A 209 -3.48 9.03 -16.62
C ALA A 209 -2.22 9.53 -17.33
N LEU A 210 -1.24 10.04 -16.59
CA LEU A 210 0.06 10.47 -17.14
C LEU A 210 1.07 9.33 -17.24
N ALA A 211 1.10 8.43 -16.27
CA ALA A 211 2.10 7.36 -16.21
C ALA A 211 1.77 6.21 -17.17
N THR A 212 0.53 5.74 -17.17
CA THR A 212 0.12 4.50 -17.86
C THR A 212 0.42 4.49 -19.35
N PRO A 213 0.14 5.55 -20.14
CA PRO A 213 0.42 5.53 -21.56
C PRO A 213 1.91 5.34 -21.89
N ILE A 214 2.80 5.98 -21.13
CA ILE A 214 4.25 5.88 -21.36
C ILE A 214 4.77 4.48 -21.01
N PHE A 215 4.33 3.91 -19.88
CA PHE A 215 4.67 2.53 -19.54
C PHE A 215 4.17 1.54 -20.59
N ASN A 216 2.96 1.74 -21.13
CA ASN A 216 2.41 0.88 -22.19
C ASN A 216 3.23 0.98 -23.49
N LEU A 217 3.70 2.16 -23.86
CA LEU A 217 4.61 2.33 -25.00
C LEU A 217 5.95 1.60 -24.77
N ALA A 218 6.49 1.69 -23.55
CA ALA A 218 7.70 0.96 -23.18
C ALA A 218 7.53 -0.57 -23.26
N GLU A 219 6.38 -1.11 -22.86
CA GLU A 219 6.07 -2.54 -22.99
C GLU A 219 5.97 -3.00 -24.46
N GLN A 220 5.54 -2.11 -25.35
CA GLN A 220 5.50 -2.36 -26.79
C GLN A 220 6.84 -2.18 -27.49
N GLY A 221 7.90 -1.80 -26.76
CA GLY A 221 9.24 -1.53 -27.32
C GLY A 221 9.32 -0.24 -28.12
N VAL A 222 8.35 0.67 -27.98
CA VAL A 222 8.37 1.97 -28.61
C VAL A 222 9.40 2.87 -27.94
N GLU A 223 10.19 3.60 -28.75
CA GLU A 223 11.15 4.56 -28.24
C GLU A 223 10.44 5.72 -27.53
N ILE A 224 10.79 5.94 -26.29
CA ILE A 224 10.34 7.06 -25.46
C ILE A 224 11.53 7.93 -25.10
N THR A 225 11.31 9.22 -24.92
CA THR A 225 12.38 10.18 -24.64
C THR A 225 12.68 10.29 -23.15
N MET A 226 13.81 10.91 -22.80
CA MET A 226 14.27 11.03 -21.42
C MET A 226 13.26 11.74 -20.51
N LEU A 227 12.66 12.87 -20.94
CA LEU A 227 11.70 13.60 -20.11
C LEU A 227 10.37 12.85 -19.94
N GLU A 228 9.90 12.16 -20.98
CA GLU A 228 8.72 11.32 -20.90
C GLU A 228 8.93 10.18 -19.90
N ALA A 229 10.07 9.50 -19.95
CA ALA A 229 10.39 8.42 -19.02
C ALA A 229 10.49 8.90 -17.56
N TRP A 230 11.19 10.00 -17.30
CA TRP A 230 11.28 10.59 -15.95
C TRP A 230 9.93 11.12 -15.46
N GLY A 231 9.18 11.80 -16.35
CA GLY A 231 7.85 12.30 -16.03
C GLY A 231 6.88 11.16 -15.63
N ALA A 232 6.87 10.08 -16.43
CA ALA A 232 6.05 8.90 -16.15
C ALA A 232 6.48 8.18 -14.86
N ALA A 233 7.79 8.05 -14.60
CA ALA A 233 8.32 7.45 -13.39
C ALA A 233 7.96 8.27 -12.12
N LEU A 234 8.02 9.59 -12.20
CA LEU A 234 7.58 10.51 -11.14
C LEU A 234 6.07 10.43 -10.93
N ALA A 235 5.28 10.49 -12.01
CA ALA A 235 3.83 10.38 -11.96
C ALA A 235 3.41 9.05 -11.33
N TYR A 236 4.02 7.94 -11.73
CA TYR A 236 3.74 6.64 -11.12
C TYR A 236 4.12 6.58 -9.63
N SER A 237 5.27 7.14 -9.26
CA SER A 237 5.69 7.22 -7.86
C SER A 237 4.67 7.95 -6.98
N LEU A 238 4.11 9.04 -7.50
CA LEU A 238 3.06 9.83 -6.85
C LEU A 238 1.72 9.07 -6.85
N GLN A 239 1.34 8.48 -8.00
CA GLN A 239 0.16 7.64 -8.14
C GLN A 239 0.16 6.55 -7.07
N LEU A 240 1.22 5.74 -6.99
CA LEU A 240 1.32 4.63 -6.05
C LEU A 240 1.17 5.07 -4.60
N TYR A 241 1.77 6.21 -4.22
CA TYR A 241 1.63 6.75 -2.88
C TYR A 241 0.23 7.26 -2.59
N PHE A 242 -0.35 8.07 -3.46
CA PHE A 242 -1.66 8.66 -3.22
C PHE A 242 -2.78 7.63 -3.32
N ASP A 243 -2.68 6.67 -4.25
CA ASP A 243 -3.62 5.56 -4.39
C ASP A 243 -3.66 4.72 -3.11
N PHE A 244 -2.52 4.20 -2.68
CA PHE A 244 -2.47 3.27 -1.56
C PHE A 244 -2.62 3.97 -0.20
N SER A 245 -2.04 5.17 -0.01
CA SER A 245 -2.30 5.94 1.20
C SER A 245 -3.74 6.45 1.27
N GLY A 246 -4.35 6.77 0.13
CA GLY A 246 -5.76 7.13 0.02
C GLY A 246 -6.68 5.98 0.43
N TYR A 247 -6.40 4.77 -0.08
CA TYR A 247 -7.12 3.57 0.33
C TYR A 247 -6.97 3.30 1.83
N SER A 248 -5.75 3.39 2.36
CA SER A 248 -5.50 3.20 3.79
C SER A 248 -6.23 4.23 4.66
N ASP A 249 -6.28 5.49 4.22
CA ASP A 249 -7.04 6.53 4.90
C ASP A 249 -8.55 6.23 4.85
N MET A 250 -9.10 5.83 3.70
CA MET A 250 -10.50 5.42 3.59
C MET A 250 -10.82 4.25 4.53
N ALA A 251 -9.95 3.25 4.59
CA ALA A 251 -10.10 2.11 5.50
C ALA A 251 -10.11 2.54 6.98
N ILE A 252 -9.16 3.39 7.38
CA ILE A 252 -9.08 3.96 8.74
C ILE A 252 -10.34 4.79 9.05
N GLY A 253 -10.78 5.61 8.10
CA GLY A 253 -11.98 6.42 8.22
C GLY A 253 -13.23 5.57 8.41
N LEU A 254 -13.45 4.57 7.56
CA LEU A 254 -14.56 3.64 7.66
C LEU A 254 -14.57 2.88 8.98
N ALA A 255 -13.43 2.29 9.37
CA ALA A 255 -13.33 1.58 10.65
C ALA A 255 -13.65 2.50 11.83
N ARG A 256 -13.21 3.77 11.77
CA ARG A 256 -13.47 4.76 12.81
C ARG A 256 -14.96 5.10 12.95
N MET A 257 -15.73 5.08 11.87
CA MET A 257 -17.19 5.25 11.93
C MET A 257 -17.88 4.14 12.75
N PHE A 258 -17.30 2.92 12.76
CA PHE A 258 -17.73 1.79 13.59
C PHE A 258 -17.01 1.72 14.95
N ASN A 259 -16.37 2.80 15.40
CA ASN A 259 -15.60 2.91 16.65
C ASN A 259 -14.36 1.99 16.74
N ILE A 260 -13.88 1.48 15.63
CA ILE A 260 -12.69 0.63 15.52
C ILE A 260 -11.54 1.46 14.99
N LYS A 261 -10.35 1.29 15.56
CA LYS A 261 -9.11 1.90 15.10
C LYS A 261 -8.27 0.87 14.38
N LEU A 262 -7.87 1.18 13.15
CA LEU A 262 -6.87 0.41 12.41
C LEU A 262 -5.46 0.96 12.66
N PRO A 263 -4.40 0.16 12.44
CA PRO A 263 -3.03 0.63 12.55
C PRO A 263 -2.65 1.58 11.43
N VAL A 264 -1.63 2.42 11.69
CA VAL A 264 -1.05 3.30 10.67
C VAL A 264 -0.32 2.47 9.61
N ASN A 265 -0.58 2.75 8.33
CA ASN A 265 0.08 2.07 7.21
C ASN A 265 1.05 2.97 6.43
N PHE A 266 0.78 4.28 6.37
CA PHE A 266 1.64 5.27 5.71
C PHE A 266 1.85 6.49 6.60
N PHE A 267 3.11 6.99 6.66
CA PHE A 267 3.44 8.18 7.45
C PHE A 267 4.47 9.06 6.74
N SER A 268 4.05 9.79 5.70
CA SER A 268 4.91 10.69 4.90
C SER A 268 6.22 10.03 4.43
N PRO A 269 6.18 8.90 3.69
CA PRO A 269 7.36 8.09 3.37
C PRO A 269 8.37 8.81 2.48
N TYR A 270 7.93 9.67 1.56
CA TYR A 270 8.82 10.41 0.66
C TYR A 270 9.60 11.55 1.35
N LYS A 271 9.36 11.82 2.63
CA LYS A 271 10.19 12.68 3.47
C LYS A 271 11.36 11.94 4.13
N SER A 272 11.52 10.64 3.88
CA SER A 272 12.57 9.80 4.47
C SER A 272 13.95 10.14 3.92
N LYS A 273 14.96 10.13 4.78
CA LYS A 273 16.35 10.46 4.44
C LYS A 273 17.22 9.24 4.14
N ASN A 274 16.67 8.06 4.28
CA ASN A 274 17.32 6.80 3.97
C ASN A 274 16.28 5.69 3.82
N ILE A 275 16.70 4.57 3.23
CA ILE A 275 15.79 3.47 2.90
C ILE A 275 15.24 2.74 4.16
N ILE A 276 15.98 2.72 5.26
CA ILE A 276 15.50 2.14 6.53
C ILE A 276 14.35 2.99 7.10
N GLU A 277 14.50 4.33 7.07
CA GLU A 277 13.43 5.25 7.47
C GLU A 277 12.23 5.14 6.54
N PHE A 278 12.46 4.97 5.22
CA PHE A 278 11.39 4.76 4.24
C PHE A 278 10.52 3.56 4.62
N TRP A 279 11.10 2.37 4.85
CA TRP A 279 10.35 1.17 5.24
C TRP A 279 9.66 1.27 6.61
N ARG A 280 10.07 2.18 7.47
CA ARG A 280 9.36 2.52 8.72
C ARG A 280 8.15 3.42 8.51
N ARG A 281 7.97 3.97 7.30
CA ARG A 281 6.93 4.94 6.94
C ARG A 281 6.05 4.49 5.76
N TRP A 282 6.51 3.54 4.99
CA TRP A 282 5.84 2.95 3.84
C TRP A 282 5.34 1.55 4.19
N HIS A 283 4.05 1.29 3.90
CA HIS A 283 3.40 -0.01 4.12
C HIS A 283 3.82 -0.65 5.46
N ILE A 284 3.66 0.13 6.53
CA ILE A 284 4.20 -0.14 7.87
C ILE A 284 3.73 -1.50 8.39
N THR A 285 2.47 -1.83 8.13
CA THR A 285 1.88 -3.09 8.59
C THR A 285 2.49 -4.30 7.90
N LEU A 286 2.75 -4.25 6.59
CA LEU A 286 3.49 -5.28 5.86
C LEU A 286 4.95 -5.36 6.36
N SER A 287 5.60 -4.22 6.53
CA SER A 287 6.98 -4.14 7.01
C SER A 287 7.14 -4.80 8.40
N ASN A 288 6.17 -4.58 9.30
CA ASN A 288 6.12 -5.24 10.59
C ASN A 288 5.85 -6.75 10.46
N PHE A 289 4.93 -7.15 9.59
CA PHE A 289 4.67 -8.57 9.33
C PHE A 289 5.93 -9.29 8.83
N LEU A 290 6.60 -8.76 7.81
CA LEU A 290 7.83 -9.33 7.26
C LEU A 290 8.93 -9.43 8.32
N LYS A 291 9.06 -8.40 9.17
CA LYS A 291 10.01 -8.40 10.28
C LYS A 291 9.69 -9.48 11.30
N ASP A 292 8.44 -9.57 11.77
CA ASP A 292 8.08 -10.38 12.93
C ASP A 292 7.90 -11.87 12.58
N TYR A 293 7.47 -12.18 11.33
CA TYR A 293 7.15 -13.55 10.90
C TYR A 293 8.13 -14.14 9.89
N ILE A 294 9.05 -13.34 9.32
CA ILE A 294 10.07 -13.82 8.39
C ILE A 294 11.48 -13.48 8.90
N TYR A 295 11.81 -12.20 9.06
CA TYR A 295 13.16 -11.78 9.42
C TYR A 295 13.62 -12.29 10.79
N ILE A 296 12.80 -12.13 11.82
CA ILE A 296 13.12 -12.60 13.18
C ILE A 296 13.22 -14.13 13.26
N PRO A 297 12.30 -14.93 12.69
CA PRO A 297 12.44 -16.40 12.66
C PRO A 297 13.66 -16.90 11.89
N LEU A 298 14.12 -16.21 10.84
CA LEU A 298 15.37 -16.52 10.15
C LEU A 298 16.63 -16.25 10.99
N GLY A 299 16.47 -15.69 12.21
CA GLY A 299 17.55 -15.35 13.13
C GLY A 299 17.78 -13.85 13.30
N GLY A 300 17.15 -13.01 12.46
CA GLY A 300 17.25 -11.55 12.55
C GLY A 300 18.71 -11.06 12.48
N SER A 301 19.11 -10.23 13.44
CA SER A 301 20.47 -9.70 13.57
C SER A 301 21.36 -10.46 14.58
N ARG A 302 20.89 -11.59 15.14
CA ARG A 302 21.54 -12.25 16.29
C ARG A 302 22.77 -13.07 15.92
N ASN A 303 22.86 -13.56 14.69
CA ASN A 303 23.84 -14.57 14.25
C ASN A 303 24.97 -13.97 13.40
N GLY A 304 25.39 -12.74 13.70
CA GLY A 304 26.47 -12.04 13.00
C GLY A 304 26.00 -11.26 11.76
N LYS A 305 26.90 -10.40 11.24
CA LYS A 305 26.56 -9.43 10.17
C LYS A 305 26.17 -10.10 8.85
N ILE A 306 26.90 -11.14 8.42
CA ILE A 306 26.61 -11.82 7.14
C ILE A 306 25.21 -12.40 7.16
N LYS A 307 24.85 -13.12 8.24
CA LYS A 307 23.48 -13.66 8.38
C LYS A 307 22.42 -12.58 8.47
N GLN A 308 22.70 -11.46 9.15
CA GLN A 308 21.81 -10.31 9.19
C GLN A 308 21.50 -9.80 7.77
N LEU A 309 22.53 -9.59 6.95
CA LEU A 309 22.39 -9.07 5.59
C LEU A 309 21.67 -10.06 4.68
N SER A 310 22.00 -11.37 4.78
CA SER A 310 21.29 -12.43 4.05
C SER A 310 19.80 -12.49 4.46
N ASN A 311 19.49 -12.41 5.75
CA ASN A 311 18.12 -12.41 6.23
C ASN A 311 17.32 -11.20 5.72
N LEU A 312 17.94 -10.02 5.61
CA LEU A 312 17.33 -8.85 5.00
C LEU A 312 17.00 -9.08 3.53
N LEU A 313 17.97 -9.59 2.76
CA LEU A 313 17.77 -9.88 1.33
C LEU A 313 16.65 -10.91 1.12
N ILE A 314 16.69 -12.04 1.83
CA ILE A 314 15.65 -13.08 1.75
C ILE A 314 14.27 -12.50 2.11
N THR A 315 14.20 -11.71 3.17
CA THR A 315 12.94 -11.08 3.59
C THR A 315 12.37 -10.17 2.52
N MET A 316 13.21 -9.38 1.85
CA MET A 316 12.77 -8.47 0.79
C MET A 316 12.43 -9.21 -0.51
N LEU A 317 13.14 -10.29 -0.85
CA LEU A 317 12.78 -11.17 -1.98
C LEU A 317 11.40 -11.81 -1.77
N ILE A 318 11.11 -12.31 -0.57
CA ILE A 318 9.79 -12.84 -0.22
C ILE A 318 8.73 -11.73 -0.28
N GLY A 319 9.06 -10.52 0.18
CA GLY A 319 8.19 -9.34 0.06
C GLY A 319 7.88 -8.97 -1.38
N GLY A 320 8.88 -9.04 -2.27
CA GLY A 320 8.69 -8.84 -3.70
C GLY A 320 7.79 -9.90 -4.31
N LEU A 321 8.06 -11.17 -4.07
CA LEU A 321 7.23 -12.28 -4.54
C LEU A 321 5.78 -12.17 -4.03
N TRP A 322 5.58 -11.68 -2.80
CA TRP A 322 4.24 -11.48 -2.26
C TRP A 322 3.44 -10.41 -3.03
N HIS A 323 4.09 -9.36 -3.54
CA HIS A 323 3.41 -8.33 -4.34
C HIS A 323 2.87 -8.89 -5.65
N GLY A 324 3.64 -9.69 -6.38
CA GLY A 324 3.18 -10.24 -7.65
C GLY A 324 3.92 -11.49 -8.09
N ALA A 325 3.25 -12.32 -8.87
CA ALA A 325 3.83 -13.51 -9.51
C ALA A 325 4.56 -13.10 -10.79
N GLY A 326 5.74 -12.48 -10.65
CA GLY A 326 6.54 -12.01 -11.78
C GLY A 326 7.99 -11.73 -11.41
N TRP A 327 8.87 -11.80 -12.40
CA TRP A 327 10.31 -11.53 -12.22
C TRP A 327 10.57 -10.06 -11.84
N THR A 328 9.77 -9.12 -12.34
CA THR A 328 9.88 -7.69 -12.01
C THR A 328 9.71 -7.45 -10.52
N PHE A 329 8.76 -8.15 -9.87
CA PHE A 329 8.54 -8.06 -8.41
C PHE A 329 9.67 -8.71 -7.60
N ILE A 330 10.21 -9.84 -8.07
CA ILE A 330 11.35 -10.52 -7.41
C ILE A 330 12.58 -9.60 -7.46
N ILE A 331 12.87 -9.01 -8.62
CA ILE A 331 14.00 -8.10 -8.80
C ILE A 331 13.80 -6.84 -7.97
N TRP A 332 12.56 -6.28 -7.93
CA TRP A 332 12.23 -5.15 -7.05
C TRP A 332 12.53 -5.48 -5.58
N GLY A 333 12.11 -6.65 -5.12
CA GLY A 333 12.43 -7.12 -3.76
C GLY A 333 13.95 -7.23 -3.53
N GLY A 334 14.69 -7.77 -4.50
CA GLY A 334 16.15 -7.85 -4.49
C GLY A 334 16.80 -6.47 -4.42
N MET A 335 16.34 -5.50 -5.22
CA MET A 335 16.82 -4.10 -5.18
C MET A 335 16.64 -3.49 -3.79
N HIS A 336 15.45 -3.60 -3.21
CA HIS A 336 15.21 -3.08 -1.86
C HIS A 336 16.02 -3.81 -0.78
N GLY A 337 16.23 -5.11 -0.93
CA GLY A 337 17.15 -5.88 -0.09
C GLY A 337 18.58 -5.34 -0.17
N LEU A 338 19.08 -5.08 -1.38
CA LEU A 338 20.40 -4.48 -1.60
C LEU A 338 20.47 -3.04 -1.05
N PHE A 339 19.46 -2.21 -1.25
CA PHE A 339 19.43 -0.85 -0.70
C PHE A 339 19.51 -0.87 0.84
N LEU A 340 18.82 -1.80 1.50
CA LEU A 340 18.91 -1.97 2.95
C LEU A 340 20.31 -2.42 3.37
N ILE A 341 20.92 -3.36 2.65
CA ILE A 341 22.29 -3.84 2.90
C ILE A 341 23.29 -2.69 2.78
N ILE A 342 23.24 -1.94 1.66
CA ILE A 342 24.11 -0.77 1.42
C ILE A 342 23.94 0.25 2.55
N ASN A 343 22.70 0.52 2.93
CA ASN A 343 22.42 1.49 4.01
C ASN A 343 22.97 1.03 5.36
N HIS A 344 22.83 -0.26 5.70
CA HIS A 344 23.41 -0.82 6.93
C HIS A 344 24.94 -0.79 6.92
N LEU A 345 25.58 -1.09 5.79
CA LEU A 345 27.03 -1.02 5.64
C LEU A 345 27.52 0.42 5.76
N TRP A 346 26.82 1.37 5.11
CA TRP A 346 27.09 2.80 5.21
C TRP A 346 27.02 3.32 6.63
N LEU A 347 25.96 2.97 7.37
CA LEU A 347 25.82 3.39 8.77
C LEU A 347 26.93 2.85 9.65
N ASN A 348 27.31 1.57 9.47
CA ASN A 348 28.41 0.96 10.22
C ASN A 348 29.77 1.62 9.90
N TRP A 349 30.02 1.95 8.63
CA TRP A 349 31.23 2.64 8.20
C TRP A 349 31.27 4.06 8.75
N LYS A 350 30.16 4.77 8.63
CA LYS A 350 29.97 6.13 9.10
C LYS A 350 30.27 6.29 10.60
N GLU A 351 29.77 5.39 11.44
CA GLU A 351 30.02 5.39 12.89
C GLU A 351 31.51 5.27 13.24
N ARG A 352 32.31 4.65 12.35
CA ARG A 352 33.74 4.41 12.57
C ARG A 352 34.65 5.54 12.08
N VAL A 353 34.25 6.25 11.02
CA VAL A 353 35.17 7.11 10.26
C VAL A 353 34.82 8.58 10.37
N VAL A 354 33.55 8.93 10.58
CA VAL A 354 33.08 10.32 10.49
C VAL A 354 32.74 10.89 11.84
N SER A 355 33.43 11.98 12.22
CA SER A 355 33.04 12.74 13.41
C SER A 355 31.64 13.33 13.25
N SER A 356 30.85 13.35 14.34
CA SER A 356 29.43 13.75 14.33
C SER A 356 29.16 15.16 13.78
N GLN A 357 30.14 16.07 13.85
CA GLN A 357 30.02 17.46 13.41
C GLN A 357 29.77 17.66 11.91
N TYR A 358 30.31 16.78 11.05
CA TYR A 358 30.14 16.91 9.58
C TYR A 358 28.80 16.37 9.07
N LEU A 359 28.10 15.58 9.87
CA LEU A 359 26.92 14.82 9.45
C LEU A 359 25.59 15.52 9.69
N ASP A 360 25.61 16.56 10.52
CA ASP A 360 24.38 17.30 10.87
C ASP A 360 24.12 18.49 9.95
N LYS A 361 24.97 18.68 8.93
CA LYS A 361 24.81 19.76 7.94
C LYS A 361 23.56 19.51 7.09
N THR A 362 22.83 20.58 6.80
CA THR A 362 21.62 20.56 5.95
C THR A 362 21.88 19.93 4.58
N ILE A 363 23.06 20.20 4.01
CA ILE A 363 23.48 19.66 2.70
C ILE A 363 23.56 18.12 2.74
N THR A 364 24.15 17.53 3.79
CA THR A 364 24.26 16.07 3.92
C THR A 364 22.89 15.40 4.02
N LYS A 365 21.95 16.03 4.74
CA LYS A 365 20.57 15.57 4.84
C LYS A 365 19.83 15.66 3.50
N LEU A 366 20.08 16.71 2.72
CA LEU A 366 19.50 16.89 1.39
C LEU A 366 20.02 15.83 0.40
N ILE A 367 21.34 15.63 0.36
CA ILE A 367 21.96 14.61 -0.51
C ILE A 367 21.44 13.21 -0.16
N ALA A 368 21.37 12.86 1.13
CA ALA A 368 20.84 11.57 1.58
C ALA A 368 19.38 11.39 1.16
N TRP A 369 18.57 12.44 1.25
CA TRP A 369 17.18 12.42 0.78
C TRP A 369 17.11 12.25 -0.75
N LEU A 370 17.90 13.00 -1.53
CA LEU A 370 17.94 12.90 -3.00
C LEU A 370 18.32 11.49 -3.46
N ILE A 371 19.37 10.90 -2.87
CA ILE A 371 19.79 9.51 -3.18
C ILE A 371 18.64 8.53 -2.85
N THR A 372 17.96 8.73 -1.72
CA THR A 372 16.86 7.86 -1.32
C THR A 372 15.69 7.97 -2.29
N ILE A 373 15.28 9.18 -2.67
CA ILE A 373 14.18 9.38 -3.62
C ILE A 373 14.54 8.83 -4.99
N LEU A 374 15.77 9.05 -5.47
CA LEU A 374 16.24 8.48 -6.74
C LEU A 374 16.18 6.95 -6.73
N ALA A 375 16.68 6.30 -5.69
CA ALA A 375 16.62 4.85 -5.54
C ALA A 375 15.17 4.34 -5.54
N LEU A 376 14.25 5.07 -4.88
CA LEU A 376 12.83 4.72 -4.87
C LEU A 376 12.19 4.87 -6.25
N ILE A 377 12.42 5.98 -6.97
CA ILE A 377 11.87 6.18 -8.32
C ILE A 377 12.35 5.06 -9.25
N LEU A 378 13.65 4.77 -9.25
CA LEU A 378 14.19 3.67 -10.05
C LEU A 378 13.57 2.32 -9.67
N SER A 379 13.35 2.06 -8.38
CA SER A 379 12.69 0.81 -7.96
C SER A 379 11.21 0.75 -8.37
N TRP A 380 10.51 1.89 -8.41
CA TRP A 380 9.13 1.93 -8.85
C TRP A 380 8.95 1.70 -10.36
N VAL A 381 9.95 2.00 -11.17
CA VAL A 381 9.94 1.68 -12.62
C VAL A 381 9.79 0.18 -12.82
N ILE A 382 10.67 -0.64 -12.21
CA ILE A 382 10.59 -2.09 -12.37
C ILE A 382 9.34 -2.68 -11.69
N PHE A 383 8.85 -2.06 -10.61
CA PHE A 383 7.61 -2.48 -9.96
C PHE A 383 6.38 -2.30 -10.85
N ARG A 384 6.35 -1.22 -11.68
CA ARG A 384 5.24 -0.93 -12.59
C ARG A 384 5.32 -1.72 -13.88
N ALA A 385 6.53 -2.02 -14.35
CA ALA A 385 6.74 -2.71 -15.60
C ALA A 385 6.14 -4.14 -15.55
N GLU A 386 5.43 -4.50 -16.61
CA GLU A 386 4.86 -5.85 -16.74
C GLU A 386 5.92 -6.85 -17.14
N THR A 387 6.89 -6.41 -17.97
CA THR A 387 8.00 -7.24 -18.44
C THR A 387 9.36 -6.62 -18.09
N LEU A 388 10.40 -7.46 -18.10
CA LEU A 388 11.78 -6.96 -17.94
C LEU A 388 12.19 -6.08 -19.12
N ASN A 389 11.72 -6.37 -20.33
CA ASN A 389 12.01 -5.57 -21.51
C ASN A 389 11.40 -4.17 -21.39
N GLY A 390 10.14 -4.05 -20.93
CA GLY A 390 9.51 -2.75 -20.66
C GLY A 390 10.29 -1.94 -19.63
N ALA A 391 10.77 -2.60 -18.55
CA ALA A 391 11.63 -1.93 -17.56
C ALA A 391 12.95 -1.45 -18.15
N ILE A 392 13.62 -2.26 -19.00
CA ILE A 392 14.87 -1.90 -19.68
C ILE A 392 14.65 -0.73 -20.62
N THR A 393 13.55 -0.73 -21.41
CA THR A 393 13.17 0.38 -22.29
C THR A 393 13.01 1.67 -21.50
N MET A 394 12.31 1.64 -20.35
CA MET A 394 12.19 2.79 -19.45
C MET A 394 13.55 3.27 -18.94
N TYR A 395 14.41 2.38 -18.46
CA TYR A 395 15.73 2.77 -17.94
C TYR A 395 16.64 3.33 -19.02
N SER A 396 16.66 2.77 -20.24
CA SER A 396 17.43 3.29 -21.37
C SER A 396 16.98 4.69 -21.75
N ALA A 397 15.68 4.94 -21.76
CA ALA A 397 15.13 6.26 -21.99
C ALA A 397 15.52 7.25 -20.87
N MET A 398 15.42 6.83 -19.59
CA MET A 398 15.80 7.66 -18.43
C MET A 398 17.28 8.08 -18.46
N ILE A 399 18.16 7.28 -19.06
CA ILE A 399 19.60 7.62 -19.25
C ILE A 399 19.80 8.54 -20.47
N GLY A 400 18.80 8.68 -21.35
CA GLY A 400 18.83 9.59 -22.48
C GLY A 400 19.24 8.95 -23.82
N PHE A 401 19.29 7.62 -23.93
CA PHE A 401 19.68 6.96 -25.18
C PHE A 401 18.77 7.29 -26.36
N ASN A 402 17.51 7.63 -26.11
CA ASN A 402 16.51 7.96 -27.15
C ASN A 402 16.34 9.49 -27.33
N GLY A 403 17.25 10.30 -26.79
CA GLY A 403 17.19 11.75 -26.89
C GLY A 403 16.26 12.43 -25.89
N LEU A 404 16.06 13.73 -26.12
CA LEU A 404 15.30 14.62 -25.23
C LEU A 404 14.15 15.28 -26.00
N SER A 405 12.89 15.07 -25.59
CA SER A 405 11.77 15.85 -26.10
C SER A 405 11.48 17.02 -25.16
N LEU A 406 11.42 18.23 -25.69
CA LEU A 406 11.07 19.41 -24.90
C LEU A 406 9.56 19.69 -25.00
N PRO A 407 8.90 20.07 -23.90
CA PRO A 407 7.54 20.60 -23.95
C PRO A 407 7.43 21.79 -24.91
N ASN A 408 6.29 21.88 -25.62
CA ASN A 408 6.07 22.97 -26.59
C ASN A 408 6.27 24.36 -26.00
N SER A 409 5.94 24.54 -24.71
CA SER A 409 6.18 25.79 -23.98
C SER A 409 7.66 26.16 -23.88
N ILE A 410 8.55 25.19 -23.71
CA ILE A 410 10.01 25.43 -23.65
C ILE A 410 10.59 25.57 -25.06
N SER A 411 10.13 24.78 -26.02
CA SER A 411 10.58 24.87 -27.41
C SER A 411 10.27 26.24 -28.04
N THR A 412 9.15 26.87 -27.65
CA THR A 412 8.83 28.25 -28.10
C THR A 412 9.64 29.31 -27.40
N LEU A 413 10.02 29.12 -26.13
CA LEU A 413 10.86 30.06 -25.37
C LEU A 413 12.34 29.99 -25.72
N ALA A 414 12.83 28.82 -26.14
CA ALA A 414 14.23 28.58 -26.46
C ALA A 414 14.40 27.78 -27.77
N PRO A 415 14.02 28.33 -28.93
CA PRO A 415 14.04 27.62 -30.21
C PRO A 415 15.44 27.27 -30.68
N ALA A 416 16.48 27.93 -30.14
CA ALA A 416 17.88 27.69 -30.48
C ALA A 416 18.50 26.47 -29.75
N LEU A 417 17.83 25.86 -28.76
CA LEU A 417 18.39 24.76 -27.98
C LEU A 417 18.84 23.56 -28.83
N PRO A 418 18.09 23.10 -29.86
CA PRO A 418 18.56 22.01 -30.72
C PRO A 418 19.82 22.31 -31.48
N SER A 419 20.02 23.59 -31.90
CA SER A 419 21.23 24.01 -32.62
C SER A 419 22.43 24.21 -31.69
N ILE A 420 22.22 24.50 -30.41
CA ILE A 420 23.29 24.64 -29.41
C ILE A 420 23.79 23.27 -28.94
N PHE A 421 22.91 22.25 -28.90
CA PHE A 421 23.24 20.90 -28.48
C PHE A 421 22.83 19.85 -29.54
N PRO A 422 23.50 19.82 -30.71
CA PRO A 422 23.12 18.95 -31.83
C PRO A 422 23.20 17.46 -31.49
N ASP A 423 24.16 17.08 -30.64
CA ASP A 423 24.37 15.69 -30.23
C ASP A 423 23.33 15.18 -29.20
N ALA A 424 22.52 16.06 -28.62
CA ALA A 424 21.55 15.71 -27.61
C ALA A 424 20.22 15.18 -28.19
N ASN A 425 20.09 15.08 -29.52
CA ASN A 425 18.87 14.63 -30.22
C ASN A 425 17.60 15.28 -29.65
N ILE A 426 17.60 16.64 -29.58
CA ILE A 426 16.49 17.40 -28.98
C ILE A 426 15.33 17.49 -29.98
N MET A 427 14.21 16.85 -29.65
CA MET A 427 12.96 16.93 -30.41
C MET A 427 12.13 18.11 -29.92
N THR A 428 11.78 19.05 -30.79
CA THR A 428 10.97 20.24 -30.47
C THR A 428 9.47 20.02 -30.67
N ASN A 429 9.10 18.95 -31.35
CA ASN A 429 7.70 18.60 -31.65
C ASN A 429 7.29 17.31 -30.93
N GLY A 430 7.68 17.14 -29.67
CA GLY A 430 7.33 15.97 -28.88
C GLY A 430 5.79 15.83 -28.79
N VAL A 431 5.28 14.75 -29.36
CA VAL A 431 3.87 14.35 -29.27
C VAL A 431 3.57 13.73 -27.87
N GLY A 432 4.42 14.02 -26.89
CA GLY A 432 4.35 13.41 -25.58
C GLY A 432 3.26 14.04 -24.69
N ILE A 433 2.77 13.24 -23.77
CA ILE A 433 1.78 13.60 -22.75
C ILE A 433 2.25 14.82 -21.92
N PHE A 434 3.57 15.05 -21.85
CA PHE A 434 4.21 16.19 -21.18
C PHE A 434 4.38 17.42 -22.08
N SER A 435 3.88 17.39 -23.31
CA SER A 435 3.88 18.55 -24.20
C SER A 435 2.91 19.66 -23.77
N GLU A 436 1.92 19.32 -22.94
CA GLU A 436 0.99 20.27 -22.36
C GLU A 436 1.47 20.69 -20.96
N GLY A 437 1.84 21.93 -20.76
CA GLY A 437 2.34 22.46 -19.47
C GLY A 437 1.37 22.29 -18.28
N SER A 438 0.09 21.99 -18.53
CA SER A 438 -0.89 21.63 -17.50
C SER A 438 -0.56 20.31 -16.78
N ASN A 439 0.08 19.36 -17.46
CA ASN A 439 0.42 18.04 -16.92
C ASN A 439 1.66 18.12 -16.00
N ASP A 440 2.65 18.92 -16.39
CA ASP A 440 3.82 19.21 -15.55
C ASP A 440 3.40 19.90 -14.25
N ALA A 441 2.45 20.85 -14.34
CA ALA A 441 1.91 21.54 -13.17
C ALA A 441 1.24 20.58 -12.18
N LYS A 442 0.50 19.57 -12.65
CA LYS A 442 -0.11 18.54 -11.79
C LYS A 442 0.94 17.74 -11.00
N ILE A 443 2.02 17.31 -11.67
CA ILE A 443 3.12 16.59 -11.02
C ILE A 443 3.81 17.48 -9.98
N ILE A 444 4.10 18.72 -10.32
CA ILE A 444 4.75 19.69 -9.41
C ILE A 444 3.86 19.94 -8.17
N ILE A 445 2.56 20.16 -8.36
CA ILE A 445 1.60 20.35 -7.25
C ILE A 445 1.57 19.11 -6.36
N ALA A 446 1.49 17.91 -6.92
CA ALA A 446 1.50 16.66 -6.16
C ALA A 446 2.82 16.47 -5.39
N CYS A 447 3.98 16.81 -5.97
CA CYS A 447 5.27 16.82 -5.28
C CYS A 447 5.27 17.82 -4.10
N ILE A 448 4.76 19.03 -4.30
CA ILE A 448 4.65 20.05 -3.22
C ILE A 448 3.78 19.51 -2.08
N ILE A 449 2.64 18.89 -2.38
CA ILE A 449 1.76 18.30 -1.36
C ILE A 449 2.50 17.22 -0.57
N VAL A 450 3.16 16.29 -1.24
CA VAL A 450 3.87 15.17 -0.59
C VAL A 450 5.03 15.64 0.30
N LEU A 451 5.77 16.65 -0.14
CA LEU A 451 7.00 17.08 0.53
C LEU A 451 6.75 18.11 1.64
N TYR A 452 5.82 19.02 1.46
CA TYR A 452 5.66 20.16 2.37
C TYR A 452 4.41 20.09 3.24
N PHE A 453 3.34 19.44 2.79
CA PHE A 453 2.10 19.37 3.58
C PHE A 453 2.14 18.20 4.59
N PRO A 454 1.41 18.29 5.71
CA PRO A 454 1.20 17.17 6.61
C PRO A 454 0.36 16.09 5.92
N ASN A 455 0.60 14.81 6.25
CA ASN A 455 -0.32 13.76 5.86
C ASN A 455 -1.61 13.82 6.70
N THR A 456 -2.62 13.05 6.30
CA THR A 456 -3.94 13.01 6.96
C THR A 456 -3.85 12.76 8.45
N LEU A 457 -3.03 11.79 8.86
CA LEU A 457 -2.88 11.40 10.27
C LEU A 457 -2.08 12.42 11.07
N GLU A 458 -1.12 13.11 10.44
CA GLU A 458 -0.41 14.23 11.04
C GLU A 458 -1.37 15.42 11.30
N TRP A 459 -2.22 15.74 10.33
CA TRP A 459 -3.19 16.82 10.48
C TRP A 459 -4.24 16.52 11.53
N MET A 460 -4.66 15.27 11.67
CA MET A 460 -5.69 14.81 12.59
C MET A 460 -5.16 14.22 13.90
N HIS A 461 -3.88 14.37 14.22
CA HIS A 461 -3.22 13.62 15.30
C HIS A 461 -3.86 13.83 16.70
N ILE A 462 -4.45 15.02 16.97
CA ILE A 462 -5.13 15.33 18.25
C ILE A 462 -6.26 14.34 18.52
N THR A 463 -6.96 13.87 17.48
CA THR A 463 -8.08 12.94 17.59
C THR A 463 -7.66 11.48 17.77
N LYS A 464 -6.35 11.19 17.69
CA LYS A 464 -5.78 9.83 17.73
C LYS A 464 -6.57 8.87 16.84
N PRO A 465 -6.64 9.12 15.52
CA PRO A 465 -7.57 8.41 14.63
C PRO A 465 -7.21 6.95 14.38
N ALA A 466 -5.92 6.58 14.52
CA ALA A 466 -5.38 5.24 14.25
C ALA A 466 -4.62 4.70 15.46
N LEU A 467 -4.28 3.39 15.42
CA LEU A 467 -3.41 2.74 16.41
C LEU A 467 -1.94 3.05 16.11
N ASN A 468 -1.09 2.90 17.13
CA ASN A 468 0.39 2.96 17.02
C ASN A 468 0.94 4.31 16.54
N MET A 469 0.18 5.41 16.67
CA MET A 469 0.60 6.74 16.23
C MET A 469 1.71 7.35 17.09
N GLU A 470 1.84 6.97 18.35
CA GLU A 470 2.71 7.60 19.35
C GLU A 470 4.19 7.58 18.95
N HIS A 471 4.61 6.57 18.21
CA HIS A 471 5.98 6.44 17.73
C HIS A 471 6.41 7.56 16.77
N PHE A 472 5.45 8.14 16.03
CA PHE A 472 5.71 9.16 15.03
C PHE A 472 5.71 10.58 15.60
N PHE A 473 5.01 10.81 16.73
CA PHE A 473 4.83 12.15 17.32
C PHE A 473 5.81 12.49 18.45
N LYS A 474 6.86 11.68 18.67
CA LYS A 474 7.92 11.98 19.65
C LYS A 474 8.70 13.27 19.34
N LYS A 475 8.70 13.74 18.07
CA LYS A 475 9.20 15.07 17.69
C LYS A 475 8.00 15.99 17.46
N LYS A 476 7.96 17.15 18.13
CA LYS A 476 6.99 18.22 17.82
C LYS A 476 7.17 18.64 16.36
N TYR A 477 6.22 18.28 15.50
CA TYR A 477 6.12 18.85 14.17
C TYR A 477 5.44 20.22 14.33
N ASN A 478 6.20 21.30 14.21
CA ASN A 478 5.66 22.66 14.16
C ASN A 478 5.16 22.95 12.73
N TYR A 479 4.03 22.37 12.35
CA TYR A 479 3.34 22.87 11.17
C TYR A 479 2.65 24.20 11.54
N LYS A 480 2.85 25.24 10.70
CA LYS A 480 2.11 26.52 10.82
C LYS A 480 0.61 26.38 10.52
N LEU A 481 0.17 25.24 10.00
CA LEU A 481 -1.22 24.90 9.74
C LEU A 481 -1.91 24.47 11.05
N SER A 482 -3.10 25.00 11.30
CA SER A 482 -3.94 24.56 12.41
C SER A 482 -4.32 23.09 12.23
N TYR A 483 -4.23 22.32 13.32
CA TYR A 483 -4.69 20.93 13.34
C TYR A 483 -6.20 20.86 13.14
N TRP A 484 -6.66 19.71 12.64
CA TRP A 484 -8.08 19.47 12.47
C TRP A 484 -8.80 19.42 13.83
N GLU A 485 -9.93 20.10 13.88
CA GLU A 485 -10.86 20.11 15.00
C GLU A 485 -12.31 20.17 14.48
N GLN A 486 -13.26 19.77 15.30
CA GLN A 486 -14.69 19.86 14.94
C GLN A 486 -15.15 21.32 14.98
N SER A 487 -14.99 22.03 13.86
CA SER A 487 -15.36 23.43 13.72
C SER A 487 -16.08 23.68 12.39
N ALA A 488 -16.86 24.75 12.32
CA ALA A 488 -17.54 25.16 11.10
C ALA A 488 -16.57 25.47 9.94
N LYS A 489 -15.33 25.90 10.25
CA LYS A 489 -14.26 26.12 9.26
C LYS A 489 -13.86 24.81 8.60
N HIS A 490 -13.57 23.78 9.39
CA HIS A 490 -13.17 22.47 8.85
C HIS A 490 -14.34 21.74 8.19
N ALA A 491 -15.58 21.92 8.68
CA ALA A 491 -16.76 21.39 8.02
C ALA A 491 -16.95 21.98 6.61
N ARG A 492 -16.78 23.31 6.45
CA ARG A 492 -16.82 23.95 5.12
C ARG A 492 -15.72 23.46 4.18
N LEU A 493 -14.50 23.29 4.71
CA LEU A 493 -13.38 22.73 3.93
C LEU A 493 -13.71 21.30 3.46
N MET A 494 -14.27 20.46 4.34
CA MET A 494 -14.66 19.09 3.97
C MET A 494 -15.81 19.07 2.97
N ALA A 495 -16.74 19.99 3.05
CA ALA A 495 -17.81 20.13 2.06
C ALA A 495 -17.27 20.50 0.67
N MET A 496 -16.29 21.42 0.60
CA MET A 496 -15.62 21.74 -0.67
C MET A 496 -14.86 20.54 -1.24
N ILE A 497 -14.12 19.81 -0.40
CA ILE A 497 -13.41 18.59 -0.82
C ILE A 497 -14.41 17.55 -1.31
N ALA A 498 -15.52 17.33 -0.61
CA ALA A 498 -16.56 16.39 -1.02
C ALA A 498 -17.16 16.79 -2.38
N MET A 499 -17.42 18.07 -2.61
CA MET A 499 -17.91 18.57 -3.90
C MET A 499 -16.91 18.30 -5.02
N ILE A 500 -15.62 18.60 -4.83
CA ILE A 500 -14.58 18.33 -5.82
C ILE A 500 -14.52 16.83 -6.12
N VAL A 501 -14.54 16.00 -5.09
CA VAL A 501 -14.51 14.52 -5.24
C VAL A 501 -15.73 14.04 -6.04
N ILE A 502 -16.94 14.49 -5.70
CA ILE A 502 -18.17 14.06 -6.39
C ILE A 502 -18.13 14.48 -7.87
N LEU A 503 -17.64 15.67 -8.18
CA LEU A 503 -17.49 16.15 -9.56
C LEU A 503 -16.39 15.40 -10.33
N SER A 504 -15.41 14.82 -9.61
CA SER A 504 -14.32 14.05 -10.19
C SER A 504 -14.57 12.53 -10.22
N LEU A 505 -15.69 12.06 -9.64
CA LEU A 505 -16.13 10.67 -9.75
C LEU A 505 -16.65 10.44 -11.18
N GLY A 506 -15.72 10.18 -12.09
CA GLY A 506 -16.01 9.75 -13.46
C GLY A 506 -16.09 8.22 -13.55
N ASP A 507 -15.41 7.64 -14.52
CA ASP A 507 -15.25 6.19 -14.63
C ASP A 507 -14.50 5.65 -13.40
N VAL A 508 -15.08 4.62 -12.79
CA VAL A 508 -14.55 4.03 -11.56
C VAL A 508 -13.23 3.34 -11.88
N SER A 509 -12.11 3.96 -11.51
CA SER A 509 -10.78 3.36 -11.63
C SER A 509 -10.56 2.34 -10.52
N GLU A 510 -9.99 1.19 -10.86
CA GLU A 510 -9.54 0.22 -9.87
C GLU A 510 -8.35 0.76 -9.07
N PHE A 511 -8.19 0.26 -7.86
CA PHE A 511 -6.97 0.52 -7.10
C PHE A 511 -5.81 -0.25 -7.70
N LEU A 512 -4.64 0.37 -7.79
CA LEU A 512 -3.42 -0.27 -8.32
C LEU A 512 -3.16 -1.62 -7.65
N TYR A 513 -3.46 -1.73 -6.37
CA TYR A 513 -3.22 -2.95 -5.60
C TYR A 513 -4.08 -4.14 -6.03
N PHE A 514 -5.12 -3.97 -6.81
CA PHE A 514 -5.93 -5.08 -7.36
C PHE A 514 -5.30 -5.72 -8.59
N GLN A 515 -4.29 -5.06 -9.15
CA GLN A 515 -3.57 -5.53 -10.32
C GLN A 515 -2.38 -6.45 -9.98
N PHE A 516 -2.05 -6.62 -8.70
CA PHE A 516 -0.87 -7.38 -8.24
C PHE A 516 -1.21 -8.66 -7.49
#